data_dcd471178b4d379e0a6c84d73f8be504
#
_entry.id   dcd471178b4d379e0a6c84d73f8be504
#
_cell.length_a   1.000
_cell.length_b   1.000
_cell.length_c   1.000
_cell.angle_alpha   90.00
_cell.angle_beta   90.00
_cell.angle_gamma   90.00
#
_symmetry.space_group_name_H-M   'P 1'
#
loop_
_entity.id
_entity.type
_entity.pdbx_description
1 polymer ?
#
loop_
_entity_poly.entity_id
_entity_poly.type
_entity_poly.pdbx_seq_one_letter_code
_entity_poly.pdbx_strand_id
1 'polypeptide(L)'
;MVQYIHMSSKQKKESLIMKITNDILYVGVNDHQVDLFEGQYVVPNGMAYNSYVIKDEKIAVMDTVDAKFTHEWLDNIEKVLDGAKPDYLIVQHMEPDHAANIHNFMKVYPDTTVVANSKTFCMMENFFRSMNLEGQKLVVESGQSLSLGNHTLTFVFAPMVHWPEVMVTYDSTDKVLFAADGFGKFGALDVEEDWDDESRRYYIGIVGKYGKQVQNLLKVAATLDIQIICPLHGPVLTENLGHYLEKYNTWSSYAVEDEGVVIAYTSVYGNTKKAVEVLASKLQEKGCPKVVVYDLARDDMSKAVADAFRYGKLVLATTTYNAEIFPFMHTFIDHLTERNYQNRTIGLIENGSWSPTAAKVMKGMFEKSKKITWLENNVRIMSSLSDENMEQLDKMAEELSKEYIAQSPERANKNDLTALFKIGYGLYVVTSNDGTKDNGLIVNTVTQLTDNPNRIAVNINKANYSHHVIKKTGVMNVNCLSVEAPFEVFQNFGFQSGRTVDKFANWPAYRSDNGLMFLPKYINAFMSLKVEQYVDLDTHGMFICTVTEARVMSDKETMTYTYYHNNVKPKPQTEGKKGFVCKVCGYIYEGDVLPDDYICPLCKHGVADFEPIE
;
A
#
# COMPACT_ATOMS: atom_id res chain seq x y z
N MET A 1 11.14 -1.10 16.70
CA MET A 1 12.52 -0.92 16.16
C MET A 1 13.27 -2.21 16.45
N VAL A 2 13.14 -3.20 15.54
CA VAL A 2 13.80 -4.51 15.67
C VAL A 2 15.23 -4.34 15.17
N GLN A 3 16.21 -4.58 16.04
CA GLN A 3 17.63 -4.56 15.69
C GLN A 3 17.95 -5.78 14.82
N TYR A 4 18.13 -5.57 13.51
CA TYR A 4 18.77 -6.55 12.64
C TYR A 4 20.29 -6.51 12.89
N ILE A 5 20.80 -7.56 13.52
CA ILE A 5 22.25 -7.80 13.62
C ILE A 5 22.71 -8.42 12.29
N HIS A 6 23.53 -7.70 11.55
CA HIS A 6 24.25 -8.22 10.38
C HIS A 6 25.27 -9.28 10.86
N MET A 7 24.94 -10.56 10.67
CA MET A 7 25.85 -11.67 10.97
C MET A 7 26.76 -11.96 9.78
N SER A 8 28.06 -12.03 10.04
CA SER A 8 29.10 -12.32 9.05
C SER A 8 29.01 -13.77 8.54
N SER A 9 29.47 -14.01 7.31
CA SER A 9 29.35 -15.26 6.55
C SER A 9 29.97 -16.53 7.17
N LYS A 10 30.52 -16.49 8.37
CA LYS A 10 31.05 -17.63 9.12
C LYS A 10 30.16 -18.15 10.26
N GLN A 11 29.06 -17.45 10.60
CA GLN A 11 28.08 -17.83 11.65
C GLN A 11 26.82 -18.54 11.12
N LYS A 12 26.77 -18.92 9.83
CA LYS A 12 25.61 -19.56 9.18
C LYS A 12 25.41 -21.07 9.49
N LYS A 13 25.85 -21.58 10.63
CA LYS A 13 25.70 -23.01 10.98
C LYS A 13 25.13 -23.32 12.38
N GLU A 14 24.63 -22.35 13.09
CA GLU A 14 23.75 -22.65 14.22
C GLU A 14 22.34 -22.21 13.83
N SER A 15 21.46 -23.15 13.49
CA SER A 15 20.04 -22.88 13.37
C SER A 15 19.57 -22.39 14.73
N LEU A 16 19.34 -21.06 14.85
CA LEU A 16 18.69 -20.51 16.04
C LEU A 16 17.30 -21.14 16.09
N ILE A 17 17.06 -22.00 17.11
CA ILE A 17 15.72 -22.50 17.41
C ILE A 17 14.86 -21.29 17.72
N MET A 18 13.90 -21.00 16.84
CA MET A 18 12.99 -19.87 17.04
C MET A 18 11.96 -20.25 18.12
N LYS A 19 11.93 -19.49 19.19
CA LYS A 19 11.01 -19.65 20.31
C LYS A 19 9.72 -18.87 20.01
N ILE A 20 8.59 -19.56 19.91
CA ILE A 20 7.28 -18.95 19.67
C ILE A 20 6.69 -18.46 21.01
N THR A 21 6.63 -19.38 21.99
CA THR A 21 6.31 -19.07 23.39
C THR A 21 7.37 -19.67 24.31
N ASN A 22 7.14 -19.78 25.60
CA ASN A 22 8.08 -20.43 26.49
C ASN A 22 8.24 -21.92 26.19
N ASP A 23 7.17 -22.56 25.75
CA ASP A 23 7.07 -24.01 25.64
C ASP A 23 6.84 -24.47 24.19
N ILE A 24 6.51 -23.54 23.26
CA ILE A 24 6.31 -23.82 21.84
C ILE A 24 7.51 -23.33 21.04
N LEU A 25 8.17 -24.24 20.31
CA LEU A 25 9.38 -24.00 19.55
C LEU A 25 9.19 -24.40 18.08
N TYR A 26 9.75 -23.61 17.18
CA TYR A 26 9.76 -23.87 15.75
C TYR A 26 10.89 -24.85 15.40
N VAL A 27 10.56 -25.88 14.62
CA VAL A 27 11.51 -26.90 14.14
C VAL A 27 11.43 -27.13 12.62
N GLY A 28 10.72 -26.28 11.89
CA GLY A 28 10.58 -26.36 10.44
C GLY A 28 11.85 -26.04 9.67
N VAL A 29 11.72 -25.97 8.34
CA VAL A 29 12.82 -25.80 7.40
C VAL A 29 12.48 -24.82 6.28
N ASN A 30 13.50 -24.25 5.62
CA ASN A 30 13.38 -23.41 4.43
C ASN A 30 13.90 -24.15 3.19
N ASP A 31 13.09 -24.23 2.13
CA ASP A 31 13.48 -24.78 0.83
C ASP A 31 13.77 -23.64 -0.15
N HIS A 32 15.06 -23.38 -0.42
CA HIS A 32 15.53 -22.43 -1.44
C HIS A 32 15.79 -23.10 -2.81
N GLN A 33 15.48 -24.38 -2.95
CA GLN A 33 15.75 -25.14 -4.18
C GLN A 33 14.49 -25.41 -4.99
N VAL A 34 13.32 -25.27 -4.37
CA VAL A 34 12.05 -25.42 -5.08
C VAL A 34 11.87 -24.23 -6.02
N ASP A 35 11.64 -24.51 -7.30
CA ASP A 35 11.33 -23.50 -8.32
C ASP A 35 9.83 -23.42 -8.62
N LEU A 36 9.13 -24.56 -8.50
CA LEU A 36 7.69 -24.68 -8.69
C LEU A 36 7.04 -25.39 -7.50
N PHE A 37 6.28 -24.67 -6.70
CA PHE A 37 5.44 -25.28 -5.65
C PHE A 37 4.23 -25.97 -6.31
N GLU A 38 3.86 -27.16 -5.82
CA GLU A 38 2.87 -28.06 -6.46
C GLU A 38 3.10 -28.28 -7.97
N GLY A 39 4.32 -28.06 -8.46
CA GLY A 39 4.67 -28.20 -9.88
C GLY A 39 4.06 -27.12 -10.79
N GLN A 40 3.46 -26.05 -10.24
CA GLN A 40 2.78 -25.02 -11.02
C GLN A 40 3.02 -23.58 -10.57
N TYR A 41 3.26 -23.33 -9.28
CA TYR A 41 3.45 -21.98 -8.75
C TYR A 41 4.92 -21.62 -8.71
N VAL A 42 5.32 -20.62 -9.48
CA VAL A 42 6.69 -20.10 -9.46
C VAL A 42 6.99 -19.48 -8.10
N VAL A 43 8.00 -19.98 -7.39
CA VAL A 43 8.39 -19.53 -6.05
C VAL A 43 9.86 -19.12 -6.00
N PRO A 44 10.22 -17.95 -6.54
CA PRO A 44 11.62 -17.52 -6.66
C PRO A 44 12.29 -17.31 -5.30
N ASN A 45 11.51 -17.11 -4.26
CA ASN A 45 11.97 -16.94 -2.87
C ASN A 45 11.84 -18.23 -2.04
N GLY A 46 11.66 -19.39 -2.71
CA GLY A 46 11.55 -20.69 -2.06
C GLY A 46 10.24 -20.90 -1.30
N MET A 47 10.26 -21.82 -0.35
CA MET A 47 9.15 -22.18 0.54
C MET A 47 9.65 -22.43 1.96
N ALA A 48 8.77 -22.19 2.93
CA ALA A 48 8.94 -22.69 4.30
C ALA A 48 8.00 -23.86 4.54
N TYR A 49 8.51 -24.93 5.16
CA TYR A 49 7.70 -26.04 5.68
C TYR A 49 7.80 -26.01 7.20
N ASN A 50 6.71 -25.62 7.84
CA ASN A 50 6.71 -25.36 9.27
C ASN A 50 6.28 -26.59 10.07
N SER A 51 6.98 -26.81 11.15
CA SER A 51 6.67 -27.81 12.16
C SER A 51 7.03 -27.24 13.53
N TYR A 52 6.33 -27.68 14.58
CA TYR A 52 6.49 -27.10 15.91
C TYR A 52 6.58 -28.22 16.97
N VAL A 53 7.27 -27.94 18.07
CA VAL A 53 7.33 -28.80 19.26
C VAL A 53 6.72 -28.06 20.43
N ILE A 54 5.79 -28.71 21.13
CA ILE A 54 5.22 -28.23 22.39
C ILE A 54 5.84 -29.06 23.51
N LYS A 55 6.61 -28.41 24.38
CA LYS A 55 7.28 -29.03 25.54
C LYS A 55 6.43 -28.84 26.77
N ASP A 56 5.88 -29.94 27.31
CA ASP A 56 5.10 -29.96 28.51
C ASP A 56 5.38 -31.28 29.24
N GLU A 57 4.54 -31.69 30.21
CA GLU A 57 4.61 -33.03 30.84
C GLU A 57 4.58 -34.14 29.80
N LYS A 58 3.79 -33.94 28.74
CA LYS A 58 3.82 -34.70 27.50
C LYS A 58 4.23 -33.80 26.34
N ILE A 59 5.11 -34.32 25.51
CA ILE A 59 5.67 -33.58 24.39
C ILE A 59 4.89 -33.90 23.11
N ALA A 60 4.44 -32.86 22.39
CA ALA A 60 3.79 -33.01 21.10
C ALA A 60 4.59 -32.36 19.98
N VAL A 61 4.70 -33.06 18.84
CA VAL A 61 5.23 -32.51 17.58
C VAL A 61 4.04 -32.23 16.64
N MET A 62 4.00 -31.04 16.05
CA MET A 62 2.93 -30.59 15.16
C MET A 62 3.39 -30.70 13.72
N ASP A 63 2.76 -31.61 12.98
CA ASP A 63 3.04 -31.94 11.58
C ASP A 63 4.53 -32.28 11.27
N THR A 64 4.82 -32.59 10.03
CA THR A 64 6.17 -32.87 9.56
C THR A 64 6.54 -31.89 8.43
N VAL A 65 7.58 -32.19 7.64
CA VAL A 65 8.04 -31.36 6.53
C VAL A 65 8.23 -32.20 5.26
N ASP A 66 8.55 -31.55 4.13
CA ASP A 66 8.86 -32.25 2.87
C ASP A 66 10.00 -33.27 3.02
N ALA A 67 9.90 -34.37 2.28
CA ALA A 67 10.84 -35.49 2.32
C ALA A 67 12.30 -35.11 2.08
N LYS A 68 12.59 -34.07 1.32
CA LYS A 68 13.94 -33.59 1.06
C LYS A 68 14.68 -33.16 2.33
N PHE A 69 13.92 -32.73 3.35
CA PHE A 69 14.44 -32.15 4.59
C PHE A 69 14.36 -33.09 5.79
N THR A 70 14.17 -34.39 5.58
CA THR A 70 14.05 -35.40 6.65
C THR A 70 15.14 -35.25 7.71
N HIS A 71 16.41 -35.19 7.30
CA HIS A 71 17.52 -35.13 8.25
C HIS A 71 17.59 -33.80 9.01
N GLU A 72 17.46 -32.69 8.30
CA GLU A 72 17.49 -31.36 8.91
C GLU A 72 16.38 -31.18 9.93
N TRP A 73 15.17 -31.59 9.58
CA TRP A 73 14.00 -31.52 10.45
C TRP A 73 14.16 -32.41 11.70
N LEU A 74 14.59 -33.66 11.57
CA LEU A 74 14.86 -34.55 12.70
C LEU A 74 15.97 -34.02 13.61
N ASP A 75 17.04 -33.46 13.04
CA ASP A 75 18.12 -32.78 13.80
C ASP A 75 17.57 -31.57 14.57
N ASN A 76 16.64 -30.80 14.00
CA ASN A 76 16.00 -29.67 14.67
C ASN A 76 15.14 -30.14 15.85
N ILE A 77 14.37 -31.22 15.67
CA ILE A 77 13.58 -31.85 16.73
C ILE A 77 14.50 -32.34 17.86
N GLU A 78 15.57 -33.09 17.55
CA GLU A 78 16.50 -33.64 18.54
C GLU A 78 17.13 -32.55 19.39
N LYS A 79 17.54 -31.43 18.77
CA LYS A 79 18.08 -30.27 19.50
C LYS A 79 17.07 -29.68 20.47
N VAL A 80 15.79 -29.60 20.07
CA VAL A 80 14.71 -29.07 20.93
C VAL A 80 14.39 -30.06 22.06
N LEU A 81 14.35 -31.35 21.76
CA LEU A 81 14.00 -32.39 22.74
C LEU A 81 15.09 -32.57 23.81
N ASP A 82 16.35 -32.31 23.48
CA ASP A 82 17.50 -32.44 24.42
C ASP A 82 17.50 -33.80 25.15
N GLY A 83 17.32 -34.88 24.39
CA GLY A 83 17.25 -36.25 24.88
C GLY A 83 15.91 -36.72 25.41
N ALA A 84 14.90 -35.85 25.48
CA ALA A 84 13.52 -36.26 25.77
C ALA A 84 12.90 -36.96 24.55
N LYS A 85 11.77 -37.64 24.75
CA LYS A 85 11.04 -38.31 23.63
C LYS A 85 9.66 -37.68 23.46
N PRO A 86 9.18 -37.52 22.23
CA PRO A 86 7.84 -37.05 21.98
C PRO A 86 6.80 -38.10 22.31
N ASP A 87 5.74 -37.71 23.03
CA ASP A 87 4.59 -38.54 23.30
C ASP A 87 3.62 -38.60 22.13
N TYR A 88 3.49 -37.47 21.41
CA TYR A 88 2.51 -37.30 20.34
C TYR A 88 3.13 -36.72 19.08
N LEU A 89 2.65 -37.23 17.94
CA LEU A 89 2.76 -36.56 16.64
C LEU A 89 1.34 -36.17 16.21
N ILE A 90 1.05 -34.88 16.19
CA ILE A 90 -0.23 -34.33 15.75
C ILE A 90 -0.16 -34.14 14.25
N VAL A 91 -1.05 -34.76 13.47
CA VAL A 91 -1.08 -34.64 12.01
C VAL A 91 -2.36 -33.92 11.61
N GLN A 92 -2.22 -32.69 11.20
CA GLN A 92 -3.33 -31.82 10.82
C GLN A 92 -3.67 -31.94 9.34
N HIS A 93 -2.66 -32.24 8.49
CA HIS A 93 -2.78 -32.29 7.04
C HIS A 93 -1.91 -33.40 6.43
N MET A 94 -2.39 -34.01 5.34
CA MET A 94 -1.76 -35.16 4.70
C MET A 94 -1.08 -34.84 3.39
N GLU A 95 -0.97 -33.57 2.99
CA GLU A 95 -0.15 -33.22 1.84
C GLU A 95 1.32 -33.58 2.11
N PRO A 96 2.03 -34.15 1.10
CA PRO A 96 3.36 -34.70 1.32
C PRO A 96 4.40 -33.74 1.88
N ASP A 97 4.29 -32.44 1.63
CA ASP A 97 5.19 -31.41 2.18
C ASP A 97 5.03 -31.19 3.69
N HIS A 98 3.96 -31.75 4.30
CA HIS A 98 3.71 -31.78 5.74
C HIS A 98 3.60 -33.19 6.30
N ALA A 99 3.48 -34.21 5.46
CA ALA A 99 3.20 -35.57 5.89
C ALA A 99 4.28 -36.58 5.51
N ALA A 100 5.18 -36.27 4.55
CA ALA A 100 6.13 -37.24 4.01
C ALA A 100 7.04 -37.88 5.07
N ASN A 101 7.31 -37.19 6.16
CA ASN A 101 8.20 -37.67 7.20
C ASN A 101 7.52 -38.41 8.36
N ILE A 102 6.21 -38.61 8.34
CA ILE A 102 5.50 -39.37 9.39
C ILE A 102 6.14 -40.75 9.61
N HIS A 103 6.38 -41.50 8.52
CA HIS A 103 6.99 -42.83 8.62
C HIS A 103 8.43 -42.78 9.14
N ASN A 104 9.23 -41.80 8.74
CA ASN A 104 10.61 -41.62 9.20
C ASN A 104 10.65 -41.24 10.68
N PHE A 105 9.76 -40.34 11.10
CA PHE A 105 9.61 -39.93 12.48
C PHE A 105 9.27 -41.12 13.41
N MET A 106 8.29 -41.95 13.00
CA MET A 106 7.89 -43.14 13.77
C MET A 106 8.99 -44.22 13.85
N LYS A 107 9.93 -44.24 12.92
CA LYS A 107 11.13 -45.09 13.04
C LYS A 107 12.12 -44.60 14.07
N VAL A 108 12.28 -43.29 14.21
CA VAL A 108 13.19 -42.64 15.18
C VAL A 108 12.56 -42.63 16.59
N TYR A 109 11.27 -42.40 16.66
CA TYR A 109 10.49 -42.33 17.92
C TYR A 109 9.38 -43.37 17.93
N PRO A 110 9.71 -44.66 18.08
CA PRO A 110 8.75 -45.76 17.92
C PRO A 110 7.71 -45.87 19.03
N ASP A 111 7.87 -45.13 20.13
CA ASP A 111 6.95 -45.11 21.24
C ASP A 111 5.86 -44.00 21.13
N THR A 112 5.99 -43.13 20.10
CA THR A 112 5.09 -41.98 19.90
C THR A 112 3.70 -42.44 19.45
N THR A 113 2.66 -41.76 19.94
CA THR A 113 1.28 -41.92 19.47
C THR A 113 0.96 -40.87 18.39
N VAL A 114 0.51 -41.31 17.22
CA VAL A 114 0.00 -40.42 16.16
C VAL A 114 -1.43 -40.01 16.50
N VAL A 115 -1.68 -38.70 16.51
CA VAL A 115 -2.98 -38.11 16.80
C VAL A 115 -3.52 -37.45 15.51
N ALA A 116 -4.67 -37.93 15.06
CA ALA A 116 -5.28 -37.41 13.82
C ALA A 116 -6.77 -37.81 13.77
N ASN A 117 -7.52 -37.25 12.83
CA ASN A 117 -8.87 -37.72 12.57
C ASN A 117 -8.90 -39.03 11.76
N SER A 118 -10.05 -39.66 11.70
CA SER A 118 -10.21 -40.96 11.02
C SER A 118 -9.87 -40.92 9.53
N LYS A 119 -10.15 -39.81 8.84
CA LYS A 119 -9.88 -39.64 7.41
C LYS A 119 -8.39 -39.50 7.15
N THR A 120 -7.65 -38.77 7.99
CA THR A 120 -6.20 -38.66 7.97
C THR A 120 -5.56 -40.04 8.07
N PHE A 121 -6.02 -40.92 8.99
CA PHE A 121 -5.48 -42.29 9.09
C PHE A 121 -5.75 -43.12 7.84
N CYS A 122 -6.94 -43.02 7.22
CA CYS A 122 -7.19 -43.66 5.93
C CYS A 122 -6.21 -43.19 4.84
N MET A 123 -5.88 -41.90 4.81
CA MET A 123 -4.91 -41.37 3.83
C MET A 123 -3.49 -41.83 4.15
N MET A 124 -3.08 -41.87 5.42
CA MET A 124 -1.81 -42.44 5.86
C MET A 124 -1.60 -43.87 5.36
N GLU A 125 -2.61 -44.74 5.46
CA GLU A 125 -2.55 -46.11 4.97
C GLU A 125 -2.33 -46.19 3.46
N ASN A 126 -2.80 -45.20 2.70
CA ASN A 126 -2.57 -45.10 1.26
C ASN A 126 -1.17 -44.60 0.92
N PHE A 127 -0.68 -43.57 1.66
CA PHE A 127 0.65 -43.01 1.44
C PHE A 127 1.77 -43.96 1.95
N PHE A 128 1.56 -44.64 3.09
CA PHE A 128 2.57 -45.43 3.79
C PHE A 128 2.12 -46.87 3.96
N ARG A 129 1.96 -47.58 2.85
CA ARG A 129 1.41 -48.95 2.82
C ARG A 129 2.16 -49.99 3.68
N SER A 130 3.42 -49.75 4.02
CA SER A 130 4.24 -50.62 4.88
C SER A 130 4.25 -50.19 6.36
N MET A 131 3.62 -49.07 6.69
CA MET A 131 3.60 -48.55 8.06
C MET A 131 2.50 -49.25 8.88
N ASN A 132 2.86 -49.74 10.02
CA ASN A 132 1.91 -50.29 10.98
C ASN A 132 1.88 -49.39 12.21
N LEU A 133 0.70 -48.89 12.55
CA LEU A 133 0.44 -48.01 13.71
C LEU A 133 -0.49 -48.72 14.72
N GLU A 134 -0.50 -50.05 14.77
CA GLU A 134 -1.32 -50.78 15.74
C GLU A 134 -0.93 -50.40 17.18
N GLY A 135 -1.88 -49.95 17.96
CA GLY A 135 -1.66 -49.47 19.34
C GLY A 135 -1.05 -48.05 19.44
N GLN A 136 -0.76 -47.38 18.33
CA GLN A 136 -0.13 -46.04 18.29
C GLN A 136 -1.04 -44.99 17.64
N LYS A 137 -2.31 -45.27 17.45
CA LYS A 137 -3.30 -44.32 16.88
C LYS A 137 -4.18 -43.73 17.98
N LEU A 138 -4.28 -42.41 18.03
CA LEU A 138 -5.32 -41.71 18.76
C LEU A 138 -6.21 -40.96 17.76
N VAL A 139 -7.39 -41.54 17.51
CA VAL A 139 -8.37 -40.90 16.62
C VAL A 139 -9.11 -39.83 17.40
N VAL A 140 -9.17 -38.63 16.88
CA VAL A 140 -9.84 -37.47 17.50
C VAL A 140 -11.03 -37.02 16.68
N GLU A 141 -11.99 -36.40 17.39
CA GLU A 141 -13.19 -35.78 16.82
C GLU A 141 -13.13 -34.25 16.93
N SER A 142 -13.93 -33.56 16.10
CA SER A 142 -13.98 -32.08 16.15
C SER A 142 -14.55 -31.61 17.50
N GLY A 143 -13.85 -30.71 18.16
CA GLY A 143 -14.16 -30.22 19.50
C GLY A 143 -13.56 -31.05 20.62
N GLN A 144 -12.92 -32.19 20.33
CA GLN A 144 -12.22 -32.98 21.31
C GLN A 144 -10.94 -32.30 21.76
N SER A 145 -10.57 -32.45 23.03
CA SER A 145 -9.34 -31.91 23.59
C SER A 145 -8.38 -33.00 24.07
N LEU A 146 -7.07 -32.69 23.97
CA LEU A 146 -5.96 -33.50 24.47
C LEU A 146 -5.14 -32.66 25.45
N SER A 147 -4.97 -33.14 26.69
CA SER A 147 -4.10 -32.49 27.67
C SER A 147 -2.66 -33.01 27.53
N LEU A 148 -1.70 -32.06 27.52
CA LEU A 148 -0.26 -32.34 27.57
C LEU A 148 0.30 -32.17 29.01
N GLY A 149 -0.52 -31.70 29.94
CA GLY A 149 -0.16 -31.28 31.30
C GLY A 149 -0.69 -29.87 31.54
N ASN A 150 0.11 -28.86 31.32
CA ASN A 150 -0.29 -27.45 31.36
C ASN A 150 -1.03 -27.02 30.07
N HIS A 151 -0.57 -27.47 28.90
CA HIS A 151 -1.22 -27.20 27.62
C HIS A 151 -2.41 -28.10 27.35
N THR A 152 -3.43 -27.52 26.72
CA THR A 152 -4.62 -28.25 26.27
C THR A 152 -4.91 -27.94 24.83
N LEU A 153 -4.77 -28.96 23.97
CA LEU A 153 -4.99 -28.89 22.54
C LEU A 153 -6.41 -29.26 22.19
N THR A 154 -7.15 -28.40 21.52
CA THR A 154 -8.52 -28.66 21.02
C THR A 154 -8.49 -28.74 19.50
N PHE A 155 -9.02 -29.84 18.95
CA PHE A 155 -9.03 -30.11 17.53
C PHE A 155 -10.31 -29.57 16.88
N VAL A 156 -10.19 -28.86 15.76
CA VAL A 156 -11.31 -28.34 14.99
C VAL A 156 -11.17 -28.78 13.55
N PHE A 157 -12.15 -29.52 13.04
CA PHE A 157 -12.11 -29.98 11.66
C PHE A 157 -12.37 -28.84 10.69
N ALA A 158 -11.53 -28.75 9.66
CA ALA A 158 -11.57 -27.75 8.59
C ALA A 158 -11.64 -28.42 7.20
N PRO A 159 -12.64 -29.29 6.94
CA PRO A 159 -12.68 -30.08 5.73
C PRO A 159 -12.71 -29.18 4.49
N MET A 160 -11.91 -29.54 3.47
CA MET A 160 -11.71 -28.79 2.22
C MET A 160 -11.05 -27.41 2.41
N VAL A 161 -10.31 -27.22 3.51
CA VAL A 161 -9.42 -26.08 3.65
C VAL A 161 -7.94 -26.58 3.76
N HIS A 162 -7.27 -27.13 2.68
CA HIS A 162 -7.92 -27.30 1.36
C HIS A 162 -8.24 -28.76 1.02
N TRP A 163 -7.81 -29.77 1.80
CA TRP A 163 -8.14 -31.17 1.64
C TRP A 163 -9.23 -31.63 2.61
N PRO A 164 -9.87 -32.80 2.35
CA PRO A 164 -11.06 -33.21 3.11
C PRO A 164 -10.80 -33.63 4.56
N GLU A 165 -9.55 -33.95 4.92
CA GLU A 165 -9.14 -34.40 6.25
C GLU A 165 -8.60 -33.27 7.12
N VAL A 166 -8.36 -32.09 6.58
CA VAL A 166 -7.70 -30.99 7.32
C VAL A 166 -8.39 -30.71 8.64
N MET A 167 -7.60 -30.60 9.69
CA MET A 167 -7.99 -30.05 10.98
C MET A 167 -7.01 -28.97 11.41
N VAL A 168 -7.46 -28.04 12.22
CA VAL A 168 -6.64 -27.05 12.91
C VAL A 168 -6.64 -27.37 14.41
N THR A 169 -5.60 -26.94 15.12
CA THR A 169 -5.45 -27.24 16.55
C THR A 169 -5.30 -25.94 17.33
N TYR A 170 -6.13 -25.75 18.34
CA TYR A 170 -6.05 -24.59 19.23
C TYR A 170 -5.48 -24.99 20.58
N ASP A 171 -4.36 -24.37 20.98
CA ASP A 171 -3.84 -24.43 22.33
C ASP A 171 -4.45 -23.31 23.18
N SER A 172 -5.21 -23.66 24.18
CA SER A 172 -5.91 -22.73 25.05
C SER A 172 -5.01 -22.05 26.08
N THR A 173 -3.82 -22.59 26.35
CA THR A 173 -2.90 -22.10 27.38
C THR A 173 -2.14 -20.87 26.86
N ASP A 174 -1.45 -21.00 25.76
CA ASP A 174 -0.71 -19.90 25.11
C ASP A 174 -1.55 -19.18 24.04
N LYS A 175 -2.82 -19.61 23.84
CA LYS A 175 -3.78 -19.04 22.87
C LYS A 175 -3.24 -19.08 21.44
N VAL A 176 -2.63 -20.21 21.08
CA VAL A 176 -2.00 -20.46 19.78
C VAL A 176 -2.93 -21.26 18.89
N LEU A 177 -3.16 -20.78 17.68
CA LEU A 177 -3.82 -21.54 16.62
C LEU A 177 -2.77 -22.12 15.67
N PHE A 178 -2.62 -23.45 15.64
CA PHE A 178 -1.93 -24.16 14.57
C PHE A 178 -2.93 -24.33 13.43
N ALA A 179 -2.71 -23.57 12.36
CA ALA A 179 -3.75 -23.29 11.37
C ALA A 179 -3.71 -24.18 10.13
N ALA A 180 -2.91 -25.27 10.15
CA ALA A 180 -2.56 -26.02 8.94
C ALA A 180 -2.11 -25.03 7.85
N ASP A 181 -2.58 -25.15 6.60
CA ASP A 181 -2.25 -24.23 5.51
C ASP A 181 -2.95 -22.87 5.61
N GLY A 182 -3.88 -22.74 6.55
CA GLY A 182 -4.54 -21.46 6.80
C GLY A 182 -3.53 -20.37 7.18
N PHE A 183 -3.67 -19.18 6.59
CA PHE A 183 -2.78 -18.02 6.78
C PHE A 183 -1.35 -18.21 6.26
N GLY A 184 -1.13 -19.26 5.47
CA GLY A 184 0.13 -19.52 4.80
C GLY A 184 0.43 -18.53 3.67
N LYS A 185 1.69 -18.49 3.24
CA LYS A 185 2.14 -17.75 2.07
C LYS A 185 3.29 -18.48 1.36
N PHE A 186 3.52 -18.18 0.10
CA PHE A 186 4.76 -18.56 -0.57
C PHE A 186 5.96 -17.82 0.01
N GLY A 187 7.15 -18.39 -0.16
CA GLY A 187 8.42 -17.82 0.27
C GLY A 187 9.01 -18.45 1.54
N ALA A 188 10.34 -18.52 1.59
CA ALA A 188 11.11 -18.97 2.75
C ALA A 188 11.10 -17.89 3.85
N LEU A 189 11.24 -18.29 5.13
CA LEU A 189 11.15 -17.36 6.27
C LEU A 189 12.31 -16.36 6.37
N ASP A 190 13.44 -16.64 5.76
CA ASP A 190 14.63 -15.82 5.77
C ASP A 190 14.72 -14.86 4.57
N VAL A 191 13.63 -14.75 3.78
CA VAL A 191 13.48 -13.80 2.68
C VAL A 191 12.40 -12.78 3.06
N GLU A 192 12.75 -11.50 2.98
CA GLU A 192 11.81 -10.40 3.22
C GLU A 192 10.93 -10.18 1.98
N GLU A 193 9.62 -10.35 2.13
CA GLU A 193 8.64 -10.08 1.10
C GLU A 193 7.27 -9.74 1.70
N ASP A 194 6.43 -9.07 0.92
CA ASP A 194 5.10 -8.68 1.34
C ASP A 194 4.21 -9.90 1.64
N TRP A 195 3.58 -9.91 2.82
CA TRP A 195 2.70 -11.03 3.21
C TRP A 195 1.42 -11.03 2.37
N ASP A 196 0.81 -9.86 2.16
CA ASP A 196 -0.49 -9.75 1.51
C ASP A 196 -0.48 -10.30 0.07
N ASP A 197 0.56 -9.97 -0.71
CA ASP A 197 0.65 -10.36 -2.11
C ASP A 197 0.91 -11.87 -2.25
N GLU A 198 1.86 -12.44 -1.51
CA GLU A 198 2.20 -13.84 -1.60
C GLU A 198 1.20 -14.75 -0.88
N SER A 199 0.57 -14.29 0.20
CA SER A 199 -0.52 -15.03 0.85
C SER A 199 -1.81 -14.99 0.04
N ARG A 200 -2.12 -13.88 -0.64
CA ARG A 200 -3.26 -13.82 -1.58
C ARG A 200 -3.05 -14.81 -2.73
N ARG A 201 -1.84 -14.83 -3.31
CA ARG A 201 -1.49 -15.74 -4.41
C ARG A 201 -1.58 -17.20 -3.96
N TYR A 202 -1.08 -17.52 -2.76
CA TYR A 202 -1.20 -18.83 -2.11
C TYR A 202 -2.68 -19.20 -1.90
N TYR A 203 -3.43 -18.32 -1.22
CA TYR A 203 -4.84 -18.55 -0.90
C TYR A 203 -5.69 -18.78 -2.16
N ILE A 204 -5.62 -17.87 -3.14
CA ILE A 204 -6.43 -17.96 -4.36
C ILE A 204 -6.02 -19.20 -5.17
N GLY A 205 -4.72 -19.49 -5.26
CA GLY A 205 -4.20 -20.64 -5.98
C GLY A 205 -4.71 -21.98 -5.43
N ILE A 206 -4.63 -22.15 -4.12
CA ILE A 206 -4.77 -23.43 -3.42
C ILE A 206 -6.14 -23.58 -2.74
N VAL A 207 -6.58 -22.56 -2.02
CA VAL A 207 -7.80 -22.59 -1.20
C VAL A 207 -9.01 -21.94 -1.88
N GLY A 208 -8.78 -21.08 -2.88
CA GLY A 208 -9.77 -20.14 -3.45
C GLY A 208 -11.12 -20.74 -3.86
N LYS A 209 -11.14 -22.02 -4.27
CA LYS A 209 -12.39 -22.75 -4.57
C LYS A 209 -13.33 -22.89 -3.37
N TYR A 210 -12.78 -22.96 -2.17
CA TYR A 210 -13.46 -23.40 -0.95
C TYR A 210 -13.82 -22.24 -0.01
N GLY A 211 -14.08 -21.05 -0.53
CA GLY A 211 -14.39 -19.87 0.27
C GLY A 211 -15.47 -20.06 1.33
N LYS A 212 -16.55 -20.83 1.02
CA LYS A 212 -17.60 -21.14 2.00
C LYS A 212 -17.07 -21.91 3.21
N GLN A 213 -16.17 -22.85 2.99
CA GLN A 213 -15.55 -23.66 4.05
C GLN A 213 -14.66 -22.80 4.93
N VAL A 214 -13.86 -21.92 4.31
CA VAL A 214 -13.05 -20.92 5.04
C VAL A 214 -13.93 -19.98 5.86
N GLN A 215 -15.05 -19.47 5.30
CA GLN A 215 -16.01 -18.65 6.05
C GLN A 215 -16.59 -19.37 7.27
N ASN A 216 -16.81 -20.69 7.18
CA ASN A 216 -17.26 -21.48 8.32
C ASN A 216 -16.15 -21.63 9.38
N LEU A 217 -14.90 -21.85 8.96
CA LEU A 217 -13.75 -21.93 9.88
C LEU A 217 -13.52 -20.59 10.59
N LEU A 218 -13.60 -19.46 9.88
CA LEU A 218 -13.46 -18.11 10.46
C LEU A 218 -14.52 -17.83 11.53
N LYS A 219 -15.76 -18.35 11.37
CA LYS A 219 -16.81 -18.24 12.40
C LYS A 219 -16.45 -18.99 13.68
N VAL A 220 -15.82 -20.15 13.55
CA VAL A 220 -15.35 -20.91 14.72
C VAL A 220 -14.15 -20.19 15.35
N ALA A 221 -13.19 -19.75 14.56
CA ALA A 221 -12.02 -19.01 15.02
C ALA A 221 -12.42 -17.73 15.80
N ALA A 222 -13.47 -17.05 15.38
CA ALA A 222 -13.99 -15.85 16.06
C ALA A 222 -14.54 -16.13 17.48
N THR A 223 -14.77 -17.38 17.86
CA THR A 223 -15.17 -17.77 19.21
C THR A 223 -13.98 -18.09 20.13
N LEU A 224 -12.77 -18.12 19.60
CA LEU A 224 -11.54 -18.45 20.31
C LEU A 224 -10.73 -17.17 20.59
N ASP A 225 -10.03 -17.16 21.73
CA ASP A 225 -9.10 -16.07 22.07
C ASP A 225 -7.72 -16.38 21.47
N ILE A 226 -7.55 -16.08 20.18
CA ILE A 226 -6.31 -16.35 19.44
C ILE A 226 -5.37 -15.16 19.56
N GLN A 227 -4.15 -15.40 20.05
CA GLN A 227 -3.09 -14.40 20.17
C GLN A 227 -1.91 -14.66 19.22
N ILE A 228 -1.76 -15.90 18.75
CA ILE A 228 -0.70 -16.35 17.84
C ILE A 228 -1.30 -17.30 16.81
N ILE A 229 -0.90 -17.16 15.55
CA ILE A 229 -1.24 -18.11 14.49
C ILE A 229 0.04 -18.74 13.95
N CYS A 230 0.11 -20.06 13.97
CA CYS A 230 1.20 -20.89 13.49
C CYS A 230 0.76 -21.63 12.21
N PRO A 231 1.01 -21.09 11.02
CA PRO A 231 0.69 -21.76 9.75
C PRO A 231 1.73 -22.82 9.39
N LEU A 232 1.42 -23.72 8.45
CA LEU A 232 2.37 -24.68 7.89
C LEU A 232 3.31 -24.06 6.85
N HIS A 233 2.98 -22.88 6.31
CA HIS A 233 3.84 -22.08 5.43
C HIS A 233 3.90 -20.64 5.87
N GLY A 234 5.04 -19.96 5.66
CA GLY A 234 5.20 -18.56 5.97
C GLY A 234 5.42 -18.26 7.47
N PRO A 235 5.41 -17.00 7.86
CA PRO A 235 5.77 -16.57 9.21
C PRO A 235 4.72 -16.91 10.25
N VAL A 236 5.16 -17.08 11.50
CA VAL A 236 4.28 -17.08 12.66
C VAL A 236 3.73 -15.66 12.86
N LEU A 237 2.41 -15.55 13.02
CA LEU A 237 1.71 -14.26 13.13
C LEU A 237 1.42 -13.97 14.60
N THR A 238 2.01 -12.93 15.14
CA THR A 238 1.93 -12.56 16.58
C THR A 238 1.35 -11.18 16.81
N GLU A 239 1.27 -10.34 15.77
CA GLU A 239 0.81 -8.97 15.84
C GLU A 239 -0.23 -8.70 14.76
N ASN A 240 -1.11 -7.73 15.00
CA ASN A 240 -2.12 -7.28 14.02
C ASN A 240 -2.97 -8.41 13.40
N LEU A 241 -3.34 -9.42 14.17
CA LEU A 241 -4.10 -10.59 13.69
C LEU A 241 -5.41 -10.21 12.99
N GLY A 242 -6.01 -9.07 13.37
CA GLY A 242 -7.19 -8.52 12.71
C GLY A 242 -7.01 -8.29 11.22
N HIS A 243 -5.84 -7.84 10.77
CA HIS A 243 -5.50 -7.64 9.36
C HIS A 243 -5.57 -8.96 8.57
N TYR A 244 -4.94 -10.01 9.07
CA TYR A 244 -4.91 -11.32 8.40
C TYR A 244 -6.30 -11.96 8.34
N LEU A 245 -7.08 -11.84 9.41
CA LEU A 245 -8.47 -12.32 9.47
C LEU A 245 -9.36 -11.55 8.48
N GLU A 246 -9.18 -10.23 8.35
CA GLU A 246 -9.92 -9.40 7.39
C GLU A 246 -9.58 -9.79 5.94
N LYS A 247 -8.31 -10.01 5.62
CA LYS A 247 -7.88 -10.49 4.30
C LYS A 247 -8.51 -11.83 3.96
N TYR A 248 -8.44 -12.79 4.86
CA TYR A 248 -9.07 -14.11 4.67
C TYR A 248 -10.60 -14.02 4.53
N ASN A 249 -11.25 -13.13 5.29
CA ASN A 249 -12.68 -12.87 5.16
C ASN A 249 -13.01 -12.27 3.77
N THR A 250 -12.23 -11.32 3.29
CA THR A 250 -12.38 -10.68 1.97
C THR A 250 -12.21 -11.71 0.85
N TRP A 251 -11.12 -12.48 0.86
CA TRP A 251 -10.84 -13.47 -0.17
C TRP A 251 -11.87 -14.60 -0.20
N SER A 252 -12.23 -15.14 0.96
CA SER A 252 -13.18 -16.27 1.07
C SER A 252 -14.64 -15.90 0.81
N SER A 253 -15.00 -14.63 0.95
CA SER A 253 -16.32 -14.12 0.54
C SER A 253 -16.37 -13.70 -0.93
N TYR A 254 -15.23 -13.75 -1.64
CA TYR A 254 -15.06 -13.26 -3.02
C TYR A 254 -15.38 -11.75 -3.15
N ALA A 255 -15.20 -11.00 -2.09
CA ALA A 255 -15.34 -9.55 -2.12
C ALA A 255 -14.20 -8.90 -2.95
N VAL A 256 -14.43 -7.68 -3.39
CA VAL A 256 -13.38 -6.87 -4.01
C VAL A 256 -12.46 -6.40 -2.88
N GLU A 257 -11.16 -6.57 -3.06
CA GLU A 257 -10.16 -6.13 -2.09
C GLU A 257 -9.72 -4.69 -2.35
N ASP A 258 -9.39 -4.39 -3.60
CA ASP A 258 -8.88 -3.09 -4.01
C ASP A 258 -9.61 -2.56 -5.26
N GLU A 259 -9.67 -1.25 -5.37
CA GLU A 259 -10.20 -0.56 -6.55
C GLU A 259 -9.15 -0.55 -7.68
N GLY A 260 -9.56 -0.99 -8.87
CA GLY A 260 -8.69 -1.04 -10.04
C GLY A 260 -9.21 -1.90 -11.16
N VAL A 261 -8.43 -1.98 -12.23
CA VAL A 261 -8.71 -2.78 -13.43
C VAL A 261 -7.52 -3.67 -13.76
N VAL A 262 -7.76 -4.97 -13.89
CA VAL A 262 -6.79 -5.92 -14.46
C VAL A 262 -7.06 -6.08 -15.94
N ILE A 263 -6.02 -6.01 -16.77
CA ILE A 263 -6.08 -6.32 -18.19
C ILE A 263 -5.21 -7.54 -18.45
N ALA A 264 -5.83 -8.68 -18.68
CA ALA A 264 -5.14 -9.92 -19.04
C ALA A 264 -5.23 -10.12 -20.55
N TYR A 265 -4.09 -10.28 -21.22
CA TYR A 265 -4.09 -10.38 -22.66
C TYR A 265 -3.18 -11.46 -23.23
N THR A 266 -3.50 -11.86 -24.47
CA THR A 266 -2.59 -12.57 -25.36
C THR A 266 -2.52 -11.86 -26.70
N SER A 267 -1.34 -11.85 -27.31
CA SER A 267 -1.15 -11.20 -28.62
C SER A 267 -0.13 -11.95 -29.45
N VAL A 268 -0.50 -12.33 -30.67
CA VAL A 268 0.37 -13.11 -31.57
C VAL A 268 1.38 -12.18 -32.27
N TYR A 269 0.90 -11.10 -32.91
CA TYR A 269 1.71 -10.19 -33.72
C TYR A 269 1.67 -8.74 -33.20
N GLY A 270 1.25 -8.50 -31.97
CA GLY A 270 1.29 -7.19 -31.31
C GLY A 270 0.05 -6.33 -31.46
N ASN A 271 -0.90 -6.66 -32.35
CA ASN A 271 -2.06 -5.77 -32.57
C ASN A 271 -3.02 -5.75 -31.37
N THR A 272 -3.30 -6.89 -30.74
CA THR A 272 -4.08 -6.94 -29.49
C THR A 272 -3.35 -6.24 -28.36
N LYS A 273 -2.03 -6.40 -28.27
CA LYS A 273 -1.18 -5.68 -27.30
C LYS A 273 -1.32 -4.17 -27.42
N LYS A 274 -1.30 -3.62 -28.66
CA LYS A 274 -1.50 -2.18 -28.89
C LYS A 274 -2.84 -1.68 -28.36
N ALA A 275 -3.91 -2.45 -28.56
CA ALA A 275 -5.23 -2.10 -28.03
C ALA A 275 -5.23 -2.05 -26.48
N VAL A 276 -4.56 -3.01 -25.85
CA VAL A 276 -4.39 -3.06 -24.40
C VAL A 276 -3.59 -1.86 -23.87
N GLU A 277 -2.50 -1.51 -24.53
CA GLU A 277 -1.68 -0.34 -24.18
C GLU A 277 -2.50 0.97 -24.28
N VAL A 278 -3.29 1.13 -25.33
CA VAL A 278 -4.22 2.27 -25.50
C VAL A 278 -5.26 2.28 -24.38
N LEU A 279 -5.91 1.15 -24.09
CA LEU A 279 -6.90 1.07 -23.02
C LEU A 279 -6.29 1.42 -21.65
N ALA A 280 -5.12 0.88 -21.35
CA ALA A 280 -4.42 1.15 -20.09
C ALA A 280 -4.11 2.65 -19.92
N SER A 281 -3.64 3.33 -20.99
CA SER A 281 -3.42 4.78 -20.98
C SER A 281 -4.72 5.54 -20.73
N LYS A 282 -5.80 5.20 -21.45
CA LYS A 282 -7.10 5.85 -21.28
C LYS A 282 -7.69 5.67 -19.88
N LEU A 283 -7.55 4.49 -19.26
CA LEU A 283 -7.96 4.25 -17.88
C LEU A 283 -7.19 5.11 -16.89
N GLN A 284 -5.87 5.24 -17.07
CA GLN A 284 -5.04 6.12 -16.24
C GLN A 284 -5.44 7.59 -16.41
N GLU A 285 -5.68 8.03 -17.65
CA GLU A 285 -6.14 9.39 -17.96
C GLU A 285 -7.51 9.69 -17.31
N LYS A 286 -8.40 8.70 -17.26
CA LYS A 286 -9.73 8.82 -16.62
C LYS A 286 -9.70 8.62 -15.09
N GLY A 287 -8.51 8.46 -14.50
CA GLY A 287 -8.33 8.43 -13.04
C GLY A 287 -8.58 7.08 -12.39
N CYS A 288 -8.52 5.99 -13.14
CA CYS A 288 -8.51 4.65 -12.54
C CYS A 288 -7.37 4.54 -11.51
N PRO A 289 -7.64 4.18 -10.25
CA PRO A 289 -6.64 4.21 -9.18
C PRO A 289 -5.50 3.22 -9.39
N LYS A 290 -5.79 2.08 -10.03
CA LYS A 290 -4.81 1.07 -10.37
C LYS A 290 -5.16 0.39 -11.68
N VAL A 291 -4.20 0.29 -12.58
CA VAL A 291 -4.29 -0.51 -13.82
C VAL A 291 -3.13 -1.50 -13.81
N VAL A 292 -3.45 -2.78 -13.85
CA VAL A 292 -2.47 -3.87 -13.91
C VAL A 292 -2.63 -4.60 -15.24
N VAL A 293 -1.53 -4.86 -15.94
CA VAL A 293 -1.53 -5.47 -17.27
C VAL A 293 -0.68 -6.73 -17.26
N TYR A 294 -1.24 -7.85 -17.73
CA TYR A 294 -0.55 -9.14 -17.83
C TYR A 294 -0.51 -9.65 -19.26
N ASP A 295 0.69 -9.93 -19.77
CA ASP A 295 0.91 -10.76 -20.95
C ASP A 295 0.91 -12.23 -20.51
N LEU A 296 -0.22 -12.91 -20.68
CA LEU A 296 -0.41 -14.28 -20.18
C LEU A 296 0.55 -15.31 -20.79
N ALA A 297 1.25 -14.95 -21.84
CA ALA A 297 2.27 -15.82 -22.46
C ALA A 297 3.67 -15.62 -21.84
N ARG A 298 3.87 -14.59 -21.03
CA ARG A 298 5.20 -14.20 -20.51
C ARG A 298 5.24 -13.94 -19.01
N ASP A 299 4.15 -13.45 -18.47
CA ASP A 299 4.05 -13.15 -17.05
C ASP A 299 3.59 -14.38 -16.25
N ASP A 300 3.85 -14.39 -14.95
CA ASP A 300 3.38 -15.44 -14.05
C ASP A 300 1.84 -15.44 -13.99
N MET A 301 1.25 -16.52 -14.51
CA MET A 301 -0.20 -16.67 -14.57
C MET A 301 -0.85 -16.69 -13.18
N SER A 302 -0.16 -17.22 -12.16
CA SER A 302 -0.70 -17.23 -10.79
C SER A 302 -0.87 -15.83 -10.21
N LYS A 303 0.02 -14.89 -10.56
CA LYS A 303 -0.11 -13.47 -10.19
C LYS A 303 -1.28 -12.82 -10.91
N ALA A 304 -1.44 -13.09 -12.20
CA ALA A 304 -2.59 -12.60 -12.97
C ALA A 304 -3.92 -13.11 -12.40
N VAL A 305 -3.99 -14.37 -11.99
CA VAL A 305 -5.15 -14.97 -11.34
C VAL A 305 -5.43 -14.30 -10.00
N ALA A 306 -4.42 -14.15 -9.14
CA ALA A 306 -4.57 -13.51 -7.84
C ALA A 306 -5.07 -12.06 -7.95
N ASP A 307 -4.52 -11.29 -8.88
CA ASP A 307 -4.96 -9.91 -9.11
C ASP A 307 -6.37 -9.82 -9.73
N ALA A 308 -6.78 -10.78 -10.56
CA ALA A 308 -8.15 -10.85 -11.05
C ALA A 308 -9.17 -11.03 -9.90
N PHE A 309 -8.79 -11.73 -8.82
CA PHE A 309 -9.61 -11.81 -7.60
C PHE A 309 -9.45 -10.59 -6.69
N ARG A 310 -8.31 -9.91 -6.70
CA ARG A 310 -8.05 -8.70 -5.92
C ARG A 310 -8.92 -7.53 -6.37
N TYR A 311 -8.93 -7.25 -7.68
CA TYR A 311 -9.61 -6.09 -8.25
C TYR A 311 -11.03 -6.40 -8.73
N GLY A 312 -11.90 -5.38 -8.70
CA GLY A 312 -13.31 -5.53 -9.08
C GLY A 312 -13.56 -5.67 -10.57
N LYS A 313 -12.60 -5.28 -11.42
CA LYS A 313 -12.79 -5.17 -12.87
C LYS A 313 -11.68 -5.88 -13.63
N LEU A 314 -12.08 -6.69 -14.64
CA LEU A 314 -11.19 -7.48 -15.47
C LEU A 314 -11.48 -7.22 -16.94
N VAL A 315 -10.45 -6.98 -17.74
CA VAL A 315 -10.52 -6.95 -19.19
C VAL A 315 -9.77 -8.16 -19.76
N LEU A 316 -10.45 -8.94 -20.59
CA LEU A 316 -9.87 -10.07 -21.29
C LEU A 316 -9.66 -9.70 -22.75
N ALA A 317 -8.41 -9.72 -23.21
CA ALA A 317 -8.04 -9.32 -24.56
C ALA A 317 -7.29 -10.45 -25.29
N THR A 318 -7.90 -11.02 -26.35
CA THR A 318 -7.27 -12.13 -27.07
C THR A 318 -7.67 -12.18 -28.55
N THR A 319 -6.93 -13.01 -29.30
CA THR A 319 -7.25 -13.29 -30.69
C THR A 319 -8.09 -14.55 -30.82
N THR A 320 -8.94 -14.58 -31.83
CA THR A 320 -9.53 -15.83 -32.31
C THR A 320 -8.41 -16.72 -32.90
N TYR A 321 -8.32 -17.94 -32.40
CA TYR A 321 -7.30 -18.90 -32.79
C TYR A 321 -7.93 -20.28 -32.95
N ASN A 322 -7.81 -20.90 -34.13
CA ASN A 322 -8.45 -22.18 -34.46
C ASN A 322 -9.97 -22.22 -34.19
N ALA A 323 -10.69 -21.12 -34.48
CA ALA A 323 -12.10 -20.89 -34.17
C ALA A 323 -12.44 -20.84 -32.65
N GLU A 324 -11.46 -20.92 -31.78
CA GLU A 324 -11.48 -20.81 -30.32
C GLU A 324 -10.70 -19.57 -29.88
N ILE A 325 -10.17 -19.55 -28.65
CA ILE A 325 -9.29 -18.50 -28.13
C ILE A 325 -7.86 -19.00 -28.01
N PHE A 326 -6.91 -18.07 -27.88
CA PHE A 326 -5.50 -18.42 -27.72
C PHE A 326 -5.28 -19.23 -26.42
N PRO A 327 -4.44 -20.31 -26.44
CA PRO A 327 -4.36 -21.27 -25.33
C PRO A 327 -4.11 -20.69 -23.95
N PHE A 328 -3.21 -19.71 -23.82
CA PHE A 328 -2.93 -19.09 -22.51
C PHE A 328 -4.15 -18.34 -21.94
N MET A 329 -4.97 -17.72 -22.79
CA MET A 329 -6.23 -17.10 -22.34
C MET A 329 -7.23 -18.17 -21.90
N HIS A 330 -7.29 -19.30 -22.59
CA HIS A 330 -8.16 -20.41 -22.19
C HIS A 330 -7.75 -20.92 -20.79
N THR A 331 -6.47 -21.23 -20.59
CA THR A 331 -5.93 -21.66 -19.30
C THR A 331 -6.18 -20.64 -18.19
N PHE A 332 -6.01 -19.36 -18.47
CA PHE A 332 -6.29 -18.30 -17.48
C PHE A 332 -7.75 -18.29 -17.04
N ILE A 333 -8.69 -18.39 -17.98
CA ILE A 333 -10.13 -18.43 -17.67
C ILE A 333 -10.49 -19.70 -16.91
N ASP A 334 -9.90 -20.86 -17.26
CA ASP A 334 -10.09 -22.11 -16.51
C ASP A 334 -9.65 -21.94 -15.05
N HIS A 335 -8.45 -21.37 -14.81
CA HIS A 335 -7.99 -21.08 -13.45
C HIS A 335 -8.93 -20.18 -12.67
N LEU A 336 -9.54 -19.18 -13.31
CA LEU A 336 -10.53 -18.32 -12.65
C LEU A 336 -11.80 -19.09 -12.29
N THR A 337 -12.38 -19.80 -13.26
CA THR A 337 -13.69 -20.46 -13.11
C THR A 337 -13.64 -21.65 -12.16
N GLU A 338 -12.54 -22.40 -12.14
CA GLU A 338 -12.30 -23.49 -11.19
C GLU A 338 -12.23 -23.02 -9.75
N ARG A 339 -11.82 -21.76 -9.51
CA ARG A 339 -11.71 -21.12 -8.21
C ARG A 339 -12.94 -20.28 -7.82
N ASN A 340 -14.10 -20.54 -8.49
CA ASN A 340 -15.36 -19.84 -8.24
C ASN A 340 -15.31 -18.32 -8.47
N TYR A 341 -14.62 -17.86 -9.51
CA TYR A 341 -14.57 -16.45 -9.88
C TYR A 341 -15.95 -15.85 -10.01
N GLN A 342 -16.22 -14.80 -9.25
CA GLN A 342 -17.56 -14.21 -9.13
C GLN A 342 -17.50 -12.76 -8.60
N ASN A 343 -18.66 -12.06 -8.62
CA ASN A 343 -18.82 -10.68 -8.13
C ASN A 343 -17.89 -9.69 -8.85
N ARG A 344 -17.68 -9.84 -10.15
CA ARG A 344 -16.74 -9.02 -10.93
C ARG A 344 -17.38 -8.48 -12.20
N THR A 345 -16.84 -7.33 -12.67
CA THR A 345 -17.18 -6.75 -13.96
C THR A 345 -16.14 -7.17 -14.99
N ILE A 346 -16.58 -7.67 -16.16
CA ILE A 346 -15.67 -8.15 -17.22
C ILE A 346 -15.94 -7.40 -18.53
N GLY A 347 -14.88 -6.85 -19.13
CA GLY A 347 -14.84 -6.31 -20.49
C GLY A 347 -14.09 -7.23 -21.44
N LEU A 348 -14.47 -7.23 -22.71
CA LEU A 348 -13.91 -8.11 -23.74
C LEU A 348 -13.30 -7.31 -24.89
N ILE A 349 -12.08 -7.66 -25.27
CA ILE A 349 -11.41 -7.22 -26.50
C ILE A 349 -11.11 -8.46 -27.33
N GLU A 350 -11.75 -8.57 -28.49
CA GLU A 350 -11.45 -9.66 -29.43
C GLU A 350 -10.74 -9.15 -30.68
N ASN A 351 -9.85 -9.97 -31.23
CA ASN A 351 -9.19 -9.69 -32.49
C ASN A 351 -9.32 -10.90 -33.43
N GLY A 352 -9.51 -10.64 -34.71
CA GLY A 352 -9.55 -11.66 -35.74
C GLY A 352 -9.57 -11.03 -37.12
N SER A 353 -8.87 -11.64 -38.11
CA SER A 353 -8.75 -11.03 -39.44
C SER A 353 -9.98 -11.19 -40.33
N TRP A 354 -10.78 -12.23 -40.10
CA TRP A 354 -11.93 -12.52 -40.97
C TRP A 354 -13.21 -12.96 -40.23
N SER A 355 -13.11 -13.59 -39.05
CA SER A 355 -14.26 -14.08 -38.30
C SER A 355 -13.96 -14.13 -36.82
N PRO A 356 -13.88 -12.98 -36.13
CA PRO A 356 -13.61 -12.95 -34.69
C PRO A 356 -14.75 -13.60 -33.91
N THR A 357 -14.42 -14.60 -33.08
CA THR A 357 -15.35 -15.35 -32.22
C THR A 357 -14.89 -15.39 -30.77
N ALA A 358 -13.72 -14.80 -30.47
CA ALA A 358 -13.08 -14.91 -29.17
C ALA A 358 -13.96 -14.37 -28.02
N ALA A 359 -14.65 -13.26 -28.21
CA ALA A 359 -15.54 -12.71 -27.19
C ALA A 359 -16.69 -13.67 -26.82
N LYS A 360 -17.25 -14.35 -27.81
CA LYS A 360 -18.31 -15.35 -27.59
C LYS A 360 -17.79 -16.55 -26.80
N VAL A 361 -16.58 -17.03 -27.15
CA VAL A 361 -15.96 -18.17 -26.47
C VAL A 361 -15.64 -17.81 -25.03
N MET A 362 -14.94 -16.68 -24.80
CA MET A 362 -14.62 -16.19 -23.46
C MET A 362 -15.88 -16.06 -22.59
N LYS A 363 -16.92 -15.43 -23.11
CA LYS A 363 -18.18 -15.28 -22.38
C LYS A 363 -18.83 -16.61 -22.02
N GLY A 364 -18.78 -17.60 -22.93
CA GLY A 364 -19.30 -18.95 -22.70
C GLY A 364 -18.58 -19.69 -21.57
N MET A 365 -17.26 -19.48 -21.41
CA MET A 365 -16.48 -20.12 -20.35
C MET A 365 -16.91 -19.68 -18.94
N PHE A 366 -17.48 -18.46 -18.78
CA PHE A 366 -18.01 -17.97 -17.51
C PHE A 366 -19.47 -18.29 -17.26
N GLU A 367 -20.13 -19.14 -18.07
CA GLU A 367 -21.57 -19.42 -17.96
C GLU A 367 -21.98 -19.90 -16.56
N LYS A 368 -21.09 -20.63 -15.86
CA LYS A 368 -21.32 -21.14 -14.50
C LYS A 368 -20.91 -20.16 -13.40
N SER A 369 -20.20 -19.08 -13.74
CA SER A 369 -19.76 -18.09 -12.77
C SER A 369 -20.91 -17.20 -12.31
N LYS A 370 -20.91 -16.86 -11.01
CA LYS A 370 -22.03 -16.12 -10.41
C LYS A 370 -21.76 -14.63 -10.41
N LYS A 371 -22.81 -13.83 -10.60
CA LYS A 371 -22.74 -12.35 -10.47
C LYS A 371 -21.60 -11.73 -11.29
N ILE A 372 -21.44 -12.19 -12.53
CA ILE A 372 -20.58 -11.54 -13.51
C ILE A 372 -21.40 -10.46 -14.22
N THR A 373 -20.90 -9.22 -14.16
CA THR A 373 -21.42 -8.09 -14.92
C THR A 373 -20.57 -7.94 -16.17
N TRP A 374 -21.19 -7.99 -17.35
CA TRP A 374 -20.49 -7.79 -18.60
C TRP A 374 -20.59 -6.32 -19.02
N LEU A 375 -19.47 -5.73 -19.47
CA LEU A 375 -19.53 -4.40 -20.07
C LEU A 375 -20.41 -4.42 -21.33
N GLU A 376 -21.12 -3.33 -21.57
CA GLU A 376 -21.89 -3.13 -22.78
C GLU A 376 -20.97 -2.84 -23.98
N ASN A 377 -19.92 -2.08 -23.77
CA ASN A 377 -18.96 -1.66 -24.78
C ASN A 377 -17.78 -2.64 -24.88
N ASN A 378 -17.91 -3.65 -25.74
CA ASN A 378 -16.82 -4.55 -26.09
C ASN A 378 -16.07 -4.05 -27.34
N VAL A 379 -14.81 -4.40 -27.48
CA VAL A 379 -13.96 -3.98 -28.61
C VAL A 379 -13.74 -5.14 -29.56
N ARG A 380 -14.10 -4.93 -30.84
CA ARG A 380 -13.86 -5.91 -31.90
C ARG A 380 -12.87 -5.36 -32.92
N ILE A 381 -11.71 -5.99 -33.01
CA ILE A 381 -10.62 -5.58 -33.89
C ILE A 381 -10.55 -6.52 -35.09
N MET A 382 -10.45 -5.93 -36.29
CA MET A 382 -10.23 -6.67 -37.53
C MET A 382 -8.79 -6.50 -37.96
N SER A 383 -7.91 -7.34 -37.40
CA SER A 383 -6.44 -7.34 -37.56
C SER A 383 -5.73 -6.20 -36.82
N SER A 384 -5.84 -4.96 -37.30
CA SER A 384 -5.21 -3.78 -36.69
C SER A 384 -6.26 -2.78 -36.18
N LEU A 385 -5.87 -1.90 -35.27
CA LEU A 385 -6.73 -0.84 -34.75
C LEU A 385 -7.16 0.12 -35.86
N SER A 386 -8.45 0.47 -35.84
CA SER A 386 -9.10 1.51 -36.65
C SER A 386 -9.55 2.67 -35.77
N ASP A 387 -9.99 3.77 -36.40
CA ASP A 387 -10.58 4.90 -35.68
C ASP A 387 -11.82 4.50 -34.89
N GLU A 388 -12.66 3.60 -35.44
CA GLU A 388 -13.81 3.01 -34.72
C GLU A 388 -13.37 2.26 -33.46
N ASN A 389 -12.26 1.51 -33.52
CA ASN A 389 -11.74 0.81 -32.34
C ASN A 389 -11.22 1.79 -31.29
N MET A 390 -10.68 2.93 -31.69
CA MET A 390 -10.27 3.98 -30.75
C MET A 390 -11.46 4.55 -29.98
N GLU A 391 -12.62 4.75 -30.66
CA GLU A 391 -13.88 5.16 -30.03
C GLU A 391 -14.44 4.05 -29.10
N GLN A 392 -14.37 2.79 -29.52
CA GLN A 392 -14.80 1.65 -28.69
C GLN A 392 -13.95 1.55 -27.41
N LEU A 393 -12.63 1.74 -27.52
CA LEU A 393 -11.72 1.76 -26.37
C LEU A 393 -12.00 2.94 -25.42
N ASP A 394 -12.36 4.11 -25.96
CA ASP A 394 -12.78 5.26 -25.13
C ASP A 394 -14.05 4.94 -24.32
N LYS A 395 -15.07 4.40 -24.98
CA LYS A 395 -16.34 4.01 -24.32
C LYS A 395 -16.11 2.93 -23.26
N MET A 396 -15.28 1.92 -23.57
CA MET A 396 -14.90 0.89 -22.59
C MET A 396 -14.18 1.51 -21.38
N ALA A 397 -13.24 2.42 -21.62
CA ALA A 397 -12.53 3.10 -20.54
C ALA A 397 -13.47 3.99 -19.69
N GLU A 398 -14.45 4.65 -20.31
CA GLU A 398 -15.47 5.43 -19.60
C GLU A 398 -16.35 4.53 -18.71
N GLU A 399 -16.82 3.42 -19.26
CA GLU A 399 -17.66 2.48 -18.52
C GLU A 399 -16.91 1.87 -17.34
N LEU A 400 -15.63 1.48 -17.52
CA LEU A 400 -14.76 0.98 -16.45
C LEU A 400 -14.42 2.01 -15.39
N SER A 401 -14.33 3.30 -15.77
CA SER A 401 -13.91 4.38 -14.86
C SER A 401 -15.07 5.14 -14.23
N LYS A 402 -16.32 4.83 -14.57
CA LYS A 402 -17.51 5.59 -14.17
C LYS A 402 -17.60 5.85 -12.67
N GLU A 403 -17.28 4.88 -11.85
CA GLU A 403 -17.30 5.00 -10.39
C GLU A 403 -16.13 5.82 -9.86
N TYR A 404 -14.98 5.74 -10.50
CA TYR A 404 -13.78 6.49 -10.11
C TYR A 404 -13.89 7.98 -10.44
N ILE A 405 -14.54 8.31 -11.56
CA ILE A 405 -14.85 9.70 -11.96
C ILE A 405 -15.78 10.34 -10.93
N ALA A 406 -16.77 9.61 -10.42
CA ALA A 406 -17.72 10.11 -9.41
C ALA A 406 -17.08 10.33 -8.02
N GLN A 407 -16.00 9.64 -7.70
CA GLN A 407 -15.25 9.78 -6.43
C GLN A 407 -14.06 10.73 -6.56
N SER A 408 -13.64 11.04 -7.77
CA SER A 408 -12.59 12.03 -8.02
C SER A 408 -13.18 13.42 -7.82
N PRO A 409 -12.69 14.25 -6.87
CA PRO A 409 -13.00 15.67 -6.92
C PRO A 409 -12.67 16.13 -8.34
N GLU A 410 -13.61 16.85 -8.96
CA GLU A 410 -13.52 17.31 -10.35
C GLU A 410 -12.07 17.62 -10.72
N ARG A 411 -11.49 16.83 -11.61
CA ARG A 411 -10.24 17.18 -12.27
C ARG A 411 -10.50 18.28 -13.30
N ALA A 412 -11.00 19.38 -12.80
CA ALA A 412 -11.22 20.61 -13.55
C ALA A 412 -9.92 21.34 -13.82
N ASN A 413 -8.79 20.75 -13.98
CA ASN A 413 -7.58 21.32 -14.58
C ASN A 413 -6.35 20.48 -14.21
N LYS A 414 -5.63 19.94 -15.19
CA LYS A 414 -4.27 19.38 -14.97
C LYS A 414 -3.29 20.40 -14.38
N ASN A 415 -3.64 21.69 -14.38
CA ASN A 415 -2.86 22.81 -13.86
C ASN A 415 -3.67 23.62 -12.85
N ASP A 416 -4.32 22.97 -11.91
CA ASP A 416 -4.91 23.67 -10.77
C ASP A 416 -3.78 24.19 -9.87
N LEU A 417 -3.36 25.43 -10.15
CA LEU A 417 -2.32 26.11 -9.36
C LEU A 417 -2.73 26.32 -7.89
N THR A 418 -4.01 26.13 -7.54
CA THR A 418 -4.45 26.18 -6.14
C THR A 418 -3.87 25.02 -5.31
N ALA A 419 -3.42 23.95 -5.95
CA ALA A 419 -2.65 22.90 -5.30
C ALA A 419 -1.38 23.42 -4.60
N LEU A 420 -0.76 24.49 -5.13
CA LEU A 420 0.40 25.13 -4.52
C LEU A 420 0.04 25.80 -3.17
N PHE A 421 -1.21 26.21 -2.95
CA PHE A 421 -1.67 26.74 -1.66
C PHE A 421 -1.83 25.66 -0.58
N LYS A 422 -1.76 24.36 -0.93
CA LYS A 422 -1.72 23.26 0.04
C LYS A 422 -0.32 23.04 0.63
N ILE A 423 0.71 23.63 0.05
CA ILE A 423 2.05 23.62 0.65
C ILE A 423 1.97 24.45 1.93
N GLY A 424 2.38 23.87 3.06
CA GLY A 424 2.39 24.56 4.35
C GLY A 424 3.48 25.63 4.38
N TYR A 425 3.09 26.90 4.28
CA TYR A 425 4.00 28.04 4.39
C TYR A 425 3.81 28.75 5.73
N GLY A 426 4.91 29.12 6.37
CA GLY A 426 4.93 30.17 7.40
C GLY A 426 4.79 31.57 6.76
N LEU A 427 4.54 32.57 7.58
CA LEU A 427 4.56 33.99 7.14
C LEU A 427 5.61 34.76 7.88
N TYR A 428 6.35 35.58 7.12
CA TYR A 428 7.55 36.24 7.58
C TYR A 428 7.59 37.71 7.12
N VAL A 429 8.14 38.59 7.97
CA VAL A 429 8.58 39.92 7.53
C VAL A 429 10.07 39.88 7.29
N VAL A 430 10.50 40.04 6.05
CA VAL A 430 11.91 40.18 5.71
C VAL A 430 12.28 41.65 5.69
N THR A 431 13.31 42.03 6.43
CA THR A 431 13.77 43.41 6.53
C THR A 431 15.13 43.62 5.87
N SER A 432 15.34 44.82 5.36
CA SER A 432 16.57 45.23 4.69
C SER A 432 16.77 46.75 4.84
N ASN A 433 17.99 47.27 4.50
CA ASN A 433 18.30 48.70 4.49
C ASN A 433 19.10 49.02 3.25
N ASP A 434 18.73 50.06 2.49
CA ASP A 434 19.40 50.47 1.24
C ASP A 434 20.63 51.39 1.46
N GLY A 435 20.97 51.65 2.71
CA GLY A 435 22.01 52.59 3.14
C GLY A 435 21.45 53.94 3.59
N THR A 436 20.18 54.22 3.28
CA THR A 436 19.48 55.48 3.65
C THR A 436 18.19 55.23 4.40
N LYS A 437 17.47 54.14 4.10
CA LYS A 437 16.13 53.86 4.62
C LYS A 437 15.96 52.36 4.92
N ASP A 438 15.31 52.10 6.04
CA ASP A 438 14.89 50.73 6.41
C ASP A 438 13.64 50.31 5.62
N ASN A 439 13.58 49.07 5.25
CA ASN A 439 12.47 48.52 4.47
C ASN A 439 12.12 47.10 4.94
N GLY A 440 10.89 46.67 4.63
CA GLY A 440 10.42 45.31 4.93
C GLY A 440 9.36 44.86 3.94
N LEU A 441 9.22 43.55 3.77
CA LEU A 441 8.20 42.90 2.95
C LEU A 441 7.70 41.61 3.59
N ILE A 442 6.47 41.22 3.26
CA ILE A 442 5.93 39.89 3.62
C ILE A 442 6.40 38.87 2.60
N VAL A 443 6.88 37.73 3.07
CA VAL A 443 7.17 36.54 2.27
C VAL A 443 6.63 35.30 2.97
N ASN A 444 6.34 34.26 2.20
CA ASN A 444 5.93 32.94 2.68
C ASN A 444 6.95 31.84 2.31
N THR A 445 8.01 32.18 1.65
CA THR A 445 8.98 31.27 1.04
C THR A 445 10.33 31.33 1.75
N VAL A 446 10.32 31.01 3.03
CA VAL A 446 11.53 30.82 3.86
C VAL A 446 11.63 29.35 4.24
N THR A 447 12.76 28.72 3.92
CA THR A 447 12.97 27.27 4.13
C THR A 447 14.39 27.02 4.65
N GLN A 448 14.51 26.22 5.71
CA GLN A 448 15.80 25.70 6.16
C GLN A 448 16.34 24.70 5.13
N LEU A 449 17.60 24.85 4.74
CA LEU A 449 18.26 23.97 3.76
C LEU A 449 19.19 22.95 4.44
N THR A 450 19.97 23.41 5.42
CA THR A 450 20.96 22.58 6.14
C THR A 450 20.96 22.96 7.61
N ASP A 451 21.40 22.02 8.46
CA ASP A 451 21.52 22.19 9.91
C ASP A 451 22.99 22.43 10.37
N ASN A 452 23.96 22.01 9.57
CA ASN A 452 25.38 22.25 9.85
C ASN A 452 26.18 22.43 8.55
N PRO A 453 26.59 23.67 8.19
CA PRO A 453 26.19 24.94 8.80
C PRO A 453 24.68 25.25 8.60
N ASN A 454 24.10 26.02 9.51
CA ASN A 454 22.72 26.46 9.39
C ASN A 454 22.54 27.38 8.18
N ARG A 455 21.83 26.89 7.15
CA ARG A 455 21.51 27.66 5.94
C ARG A 455 20.02 27.74 5.72
N ILE A 456 19.59 28.89 5.23
CA ILE A 456 18.19 29.21 4.93
C ILE A 456 18.09 29.73 3.50
N ALA A 457 17.11 29.25 2.74
CA ALA A 457 16.70 29.86 1.49
C ALA A 457 15.55 30.85 1.72
N VAL A 458 15.64 32.01 1.10
CA VAL A 458 14.57 33.02 1.05
C VAL A 458 14.30 33.37 -0.42
N ASN A 459 13.08 33.10 -0.90
CA ASN A 459 12.70 33.46 -2.26
C ASN A 459 11.93 34.78 -2.26
N ILE A 460 12.37 35.74 -3.06
CA ILE A 460 11.78 37.07 -3.16
C ILE A 460 11.47 37.42 -4.61
N ASN A 461 10.24 37.85 -4.87
CA ASN A 461 9.85 38.30 -6.20
C ASN A 461 10.70 39.50 -6.63
N LYS A 462 11.24 39.45 -7.86
CA LYS A 462 12.11 40.49 -8.42
C LYS A 462 11.42 41.85 -8.59
N ALA A 463 10.11 41.90 -8.69
CA ALA A 463 9.34 43.15 -8.72
C ALA A 463 9.39 43.91 -7.39
N ASN A 464 9.69 43.22 -6.27
CA ASN A 464 9.78 43.83 -4.95
C ASN A 464 11.07 44.68 -4.81
N TYR A 465 10.93 45.86 -4.22
CA TYR A 465 12.07 46.74 -3.96
C TYR A 465 13.15 46.08 -3.08
N SER A 466 12.73 45.38 -2.03
CA SER A 466 13.63 44.67 -1.12
C SER A 466 14.52 43.63 -1.83
N HIS A 467 14.05 43.00 -2.93
CA HIS A 467 14.87 42.09 -3.71
C HIS A 467 16.16 42.75 -4.19
N HIS A 468 16.05 43.95 -4.78
CA HIS A 468 17.19 44.68 -5.29
C HIS A 468 18.12 45.17 -4.18
N VAL A 469 17.53 45.60 -3.06
CA VAL A 469 18.29 46.03 -1.87
C VAL A 469 19.11 44.88 -1.34
N ILE A 470 18.50 43.72 -1.08
CA ILE A 470 19.16 42.54 -0.50
C ILE A 470 20.22 41.98 -1.46
N LYS A 471 19.94 41.97 -2.77
CA LYS A 471 20.92 41.54 -3.75
C LYS A 471 22.19 42.43 -3.76
N LYS A 472 22.01 43.72 -3.46
CA LYS A 472 23.12 44.71 -3.40
C LYS A 472 23.87 44.65 -2.06
N THR A 473 23.15 44.52 -0.95
CA THR A 473 23.74 44.63 0.41
C THR A 473 24.23 43.29 0.97
N GLY A 474 23.70 42.16 0.48
CA GLY A 474 24.07 40.83 0.94
C GLY A 474 23.58 40.45 2.33
N VAL A 475 22.69 41.23 2.93
CA VAL A 475 22.17 40.98 4.31
C VAL A 475 20.67 41.21 4.39
N MET A 476 20.01 40.45 5.27
CA MET A 476 18.60 40.59 5.61
C MET A 476 18.30 40.05 7.00
N ASN A 477 17.18 40.47 7.59
CA ASN A 477 16.59 39.75 8.73
C ASN A 477 15.28 39.09 8.30
N VAL A 478 14.98 37.93 8.87
CA VAL A 478 13.72 37.22 8.76
C VAL A 478 13.02 37.23 10.13
N ASN A 479 11.85 37.81 10.20
CA ASN A 479 11.01 37.88 11.39
C ASN A 479 9.86 36.90 11.21
N CYS A 480 9.79 35.83 12.02
CA CYS A 480 8.75 34.82 11.98
C CYS A 480 7.49 35.36 12.67
N LEU A 481 6.42 35.60 11.89
CA LEU A 481 5.16 36.13 12.45
C LEU A 481 4.50 35.09 13.35
N SER A 482 4.03 35.54 14.52
CA SER A 482 3.19 34.75 15.41
C SER A 482 1.70 34.89 15.04
N VAL A 483 0.87 33.94 15.50
CA VAL A 483 -0.60 33.99 15.31
C VAL A 483 -1.26 35.24 15.90
N GLU A 484 -0.54 36.00 16.73
CA GLU A 484 -1.00 37.26 17.31
C GLU A 484 -0.81 38.47 16.37
N ALA A 485 -0.16 38.30 15.21
CA ALA A 485 0.06 39.41 14.28
C ALA A 485 -1.26 39.88 13.66
N PRO A 486 -1.64 41.14 13.88
CA PRO A 486 -2.89 41.70 13.34
C PRO A 486 -2.75 42.04 11.85
N PHE A 487 -3.87 42.30 11.20
CA PHE A 487 -3.90 42.60 9.76
C PHE A 487 -3.07 43.83 9.37
N GLU A 488 -2.91 44.82 10.27
CA GLU A 488 -2.09 46.01 10.02
C GLU A 488 -0.61 45.68 9.67
N VAL A 489 -0.06 44.58 10.20
CA VAL A 489 1.30 44.09 9.81
C VAL A 489 1.34 43.80 8.32
N PHE A 490 0.31 43.13 7.80
CA PHE A 490 0.19 42.79 6.39
C PHE A 490 -0.07 44.02 5.51
N GLN A 491 -0.90 44.94 5.97
CA GLN A 491 -1.14 46.21 5.28
C GLN A 491 0.15 47.02 5.14
N ASN A 492 0.95 47.11 6.19
CA ASN A 492 2.17 47.90 6.18
C ASN A 492 3.30 47.25 5.38
N PHE A 493 3.58 45.97 5.63
CA PHE A 493 4.73 45.30 5.01
C PHE A 493 4.39 44.57 3.71
N GLY A 494 3.11 44.20 3.48
CA GLY A 494 2.67 43.43 2.31
C GLY A 494 2.07 44.25 1.18
N PHE A 495 1.21 45.25 1.48
CA PHE A 495 0.43 45.99 0.45
C PHE A 495 1.00 47.35 0.05
N GLN A 496 2.10 47.77 0.61
CA GLN A 496 2.78 49.02 0.29
C GLN A 496 4.18 48.81 -0.28
N SER A 497 4.66 49.72 -1.11
CA SER A 497 6.01 49.71 -1.65
C SER A 497 6.98 50.54 -0.80
N GLY A 498 8.09 49.95 -0.38
CA GLY A 498 9.17 50.70 0.28
C GLY A 498 9.86 51.74 -0.59
N ARG A 499 9.57 51.80 -1.91
CA ARG A 499 10.03 52.90 -2.79
C ARG A 499 9.37 54.22 -2.42
N THR A 500 8.08 54.19 -2.08
CA THR A 500 7.24 55.37 -1.86
C THR A 500 6.89 55.64 -0.41
N VAL A 501 6.95 54.63 0.45
CA VAL A 501 6.55 54.73 1.86
C VAL A 501 7.70 54.32 2.76
N ASP A 502 7.88 55.05 3.88
CA ASP A 502 8.71 54.61 4.99
C ASP A 502 7.91 53.66 5.89
N LYS A 503 8.17 52.39 5.76
CA LYS A 503 7.43 51.33 6.47
C LYS A 503 7.75 51.24 7.97
N PHE A 504 8.82 51.89 8.42
CA PHE A 504 9.25 51.90 9.81
C PHE A 504 8.95 53.23 10.54
N ALA A 505 8.48 54.27 9.83
CA ALA A 505 8.23 55.60 10.44
C ALA A 505 7.34 55.53 11.67
N ASN A 506 6.32 54.66 11.70
CA ASN A 506 5.36 54.51 12.79
C ASN A 506 5.35 53.10 13.41
N TRP A 507 6.35 52.27 13.11
CA TRP A 507 6.44 50.89 13.61
C TRP A 507 7.53 50.77 14.67
N PRO A 508 7.27 50.20 15.84
CA PRO A 508 8.29 49.92 16.81
C PRO A 508 9.24 48.84 16.22
N ALA A 509 10.50 49.10 16.29
CA ALA A 509 11.53 48.17 15.80
C ALA A 509 12.84 48.36 16.57
N TYR A 510 13.64 47.28 16.64
CA TYR A 510 15.00 47.31 17.18
C TYR A 510 15.99 46.91 16.10
N ARG A 511 17.26 47.21 16.32
CA ARG A 511 18.34 46.77 15.43
C ARG A 511 18.97 45.51 15.98
N SER A 512 19.20 44.57 15.07
CA SER A 512 19.99 43.35 15.30
C SER A 512 21.49 43.63 15.10
N ASP A 513 22.32 42.61 15.34
CA ASP A 513 23.77 42.74 15.23
C ASP A 513 24.26 43.11 13.83
N ASN A 514 23.52 42.76 12.76
CA ASN A 514 23.84 43.18 11.40
C ASN A 514 23.34 44.60 11.05
N GLY A 515 22.80 45.34 12.01
CA GLY A 515 22.32 46.71 11.86
C GLY A 515 20.93 46.87 11.26
N LEU A 516 20.26 45.79 10.86
CA LEU A 516 18.92 45.83 10.26
C LEU A 516 17.82 45.81 11.34
N MET A 517 16.63 46.29 10.96
CA MET A 517 15.48 46.30 11.84
C MET A 517 14.91 44.92 12.07
N PHE A 518 14.46 44.60 13.29
CA PHE A 518 13.54 43.53 13.59
C PHE A 518 12.35 44.00 14.45
N LEU A 519 11.23 43.28 14.38
CA LEU A 519 10.00 43.62 15.07
C LEU A 519 10.04 43.13 16.52
N PRO A 520 9.73 43.98 17.53
CA PRO A 520 9.69 43.57 18.94
C PRO A 520 8.40 42.86 19.35
N LYS A 521 7.35 42.94 18.51
CA LYS A 521 6.01 42.37 18.73
C LYS A 521 5.54 41.61 17.51
N TYR A 522 4.58 40.71 17.71
CA TYR A 522 3.91 39.94 16.66
C TYR A 522 4.82 38.92 15.97
N ILE A 523 5.96 38.64 16.56
CA ILE A 523 6.89 37.60 16.08
C ILE A 523 7.21 36.61 17.22
N ASN A 524 7.47 35.37 16.86
CA ASN A 524 7.94 34.37 17.83
C ASN A 524 9.45 34.08 17.70
N ALA A 525 10.07 34.47 16.58
CA ALA A 525 11.50 34.40 16.40
C ALA A 525 11.97 35.41 15.34
N PHE A 526 13.26 35.76 15.37
CA PHE A 526 13.90 36.40 14.23
C PHE A 526 15.29 35.81 13.99
N MET A 527 15.77 35.97 12.76
CA MET A 527 17.09 35.54 12.31
C MET A 527 17.76 36.61 11.46
N SER A 528 19.04 36.91 11.75
CA SER A 528 19.88 37.72 10.90
C SER A 528 20.62 36.83 9.90
N LEU A 529 20.56 37.18 8.63
CA LEU A 529 21.05 36.37 7.53
C LEU A 529 22.08 37.10 6.68
N LYS A 530 23.13 36.39 6.31
CA LYS A 530 24.12 36.82 5.33
C LYS A 530 23.98 35.97 4.06
N VAL A 531 23.81 36.62 2.91
CA VAL A 531 23.68 35.97 1.61
C VAL A 531 25.04 35.38 1.20
N GLU A 532 25.06 34.07 0.93
CA GLU A 532 26.23 33.35 0.41
C GLU A 532 26.11 33.09 -1.11
N GLN A 533 24.89 32.86 -1.58
CA GLN A 533 24.61 32.57 -2.99
C GLN A 533 23.26 33.16 -3.42
N TYR A 534 23.21 33.64 -4.65
CA TYR A 534 21.98 34.07 -5.32
C TYR A 534 21.72 33.18 -6.54
N VAL A 535 20.48 32.65 -6.64
CA VAL A 535 20.02 31.86 -7.78
C VAL A 535 18.87 32.61 -8.44
N ASP A 536 18.95 32.83 -9.74
CA ASP A 536 17.90 33.45 -10.55
C ASP A 536 16.84 32.40 -10.92
N LEU A 537 15.56 32.67 -10.58
CA LEU A 537 14.43 31.80 -10.83
C LEU A 537 13.35 32.57 -11.65
N ASP A 538 13.73 33.17 -12.76
CA ASP A 538 12.88 33.95 -13.68
C ASP A 538 12.11 35.10 -12.99
N THR A 539 10.97 34.81 -12.32
CA THR A 539 10.15 35.80 -11.61
C THR A 539 10.66 36.12 -10.21
N HIS A 540 11.43 35.23 -9.59
CA HIS A 540 11.95 35.34 -8.22
C HIS A 540 13.48 35.22 -8.20
N GLY A 541 14.08 35.71 -7.14
CA GLY A 541 15.45 35.42 -6.77
C GLY A 541 15.48 34.58 -5.48
N MET A 542 16.21 33.47 -5.49
CA MET A 542 16.48 32.67 -4.30
C MET A 542 17.79 33.13 -3.68
N PHE A 543 17.74 33.55 -2.44
CA PHE A 543 18.90 33.91 -1.62
C PHE A 543 19.21 32.75 -0.67
N ILE A 544 20.34 32.09 -0.86
CA ILE A 544 20.87 31.08 0.06
C ILE A 544 21.75 31.79 1.07
N CYS A 545 21.36 31.72 2.33
CA CYS A 545 21.94 32.53 3.38
C CYS A 545 22.48 31.67 4.53
N THR A 546 23.54 32.12 5.18
CA THR A 546 24.00 31.63 6.49
C THR A 546 23.33 32.43 7.60
N VAL A 547 22.88 31.75 8.64
CA VAL A 547 22.33 32.37 9.84
C VAL A 547 23.48 32.93 10.70
N THR A 548 23.49 34.24 10.93
CA THR A 548 24.53 34.91 11.74
C THR A 548 24.07 35.21 13.16
N GLU A 549 22.75 35.39 13.37
CA GLU A 549 22.11 35.59 14.66
C GLU A 549 20.72 34.96 14.60
N ALA A 550 20.26 34.33 15.66
CA ALA A 550 18.90 33.82 15.80
C ALA A 550 18.42 33.96 17.25
N ARG A 551 17.19 34.43 17.45
CA ARG A 551 16.58 34.57 18.78
C ARG A 551 15.11 34.12 18.74
N VAL A 552 14.71 33.35 19.75
CA VAL A 552 13.30 33.09 20.07
C VAL A 552 12.77 34.28 20.86
N MET A 553 11.66 34.86 20.41
CA MET A 553 11.06 36.05 20.98
C MET A 553 9.83 35.75 21.83
N SER A 554 9.13 34.67 21.52
CA SER A 554 7.98 34.17 22.30
C SER A 554 7.74 32.69 22.00
N ASP A 555 6.95 32.04 22.84
CA ASP A 555 6.48 30.64 22.70
C ASP A 555 5.16 30.53 21.90
N LYS A 556 4.69 31.62 21.29
CA LYS A 556 3.48 31.64 20.47
C LYS A 556 3.70 30.85 19.16
N GLU A 557 2.63 30.25 18.64
CA GLU A 557 2.68 29.54 17.37
C GLU A 557 3.05 30.45 16.20
N THR A 558 3.79 29.90 15.24
CA THR A 558 4.11 30.61 13.99
C THR A 558 2.86 30.69 13.13
N MET A 559 2.57 31.89 12.60
CA MET A 559 1.46 32.11 11.68
C MET A 559 1.73 31.39 10.37
N THR A 560 0.84 30.48 10.00
CA THR A 560 0.84 29.85 8.68
C THR A 560 0.00 30.66 7.68
N TYR A 561 0.25 30.45 6.39
CA TYR A 561 -0.55 31.06 5.32
C TYR A 561 -2.05 30.72 5.43
N THR A 562 -2.34 29.45 5.78
CA THR A 562 -3.70 28.97 6.04
C THR A 562 -4.34 29.68 7.23
N TYR A 563 -3.60 29.83 8.34
CA TYR A 563 -4.11 30.55 9.52
C TYR A 563 -4.45 32.01 9.19
N TYR A 564 -3.56 32.70 8.47
CA TYR A 564 -3.78 34.08 8.02
C TYR A 564 -5.07 34.22 7.20
N HIS A 565 -5.30 33.33 6.22
CA HIS A 565 -6.50 33.37 5.40
C HIS A 565 -7.79 33.13 6.17
N ASN A 566 -7.75 32.24 7.16
CA ASN A 566 -8.96 31.85 7.91
C ASN A 566 -9.29 32.82 9.04
N ASN A 567 -8.29 33.46 9.68
CA ASN A 567 -8.44 34.14 10.96
C ASN A 567 -8.03 35.63 10.95
N VAL A 568 -7.13 36.04 10.05
CA VAL A 568 -6.55 37.41 10.10
C VAL A 568 -6.98 38.26 8.91
N LYS A 569 -7.02 37.65 7.71
CA LYS A 569 -7.45 38.34 6.50
C LYS A 569 -8.92 38.75 6.61
N PRO A 570 -9.27 40.05 6.41
CA PRO A 570 -10.66 40.49 6.41
C PRO A 570 -11.47 39.74 5.35
N LYS A 571 -12.64 39.23 5.73
CA LYS A 571 -13.58 38.66 4.76
C LYS A 571 -14.24 39.81 3.99
N PRO A 572 -14.39 39.72 2.68
CA PRO A 572 -15.08 40.71 1.89
C PRO A 572 -16.52 40.86 2.39
N GLN A 573 -16.98 42.08 2.69
CA GLN A 573 -18.38 42.37 2.95
C GLN A 573 -19.09 42.52 1.60
N THR A 574 -19.62 41.43 1.09
CA THR A 574 -20.29 41.38 -0.22
C THR A 574 -21.81 41.52 -0.12
N GLU A 575 -22.41 41.46 1.08
CA GLU A 575 -23.85 41.62 1.25
C GLU A 575 -24.34 42.97 0.69
N GLY A 576 -25.22 42.87 -0.30
CA GLY A 576 -25.84 44.04 -0.96
C GLY A 576 -24.96 44.74 -1.98
N LYS A 577 -23.79 44.26 -2.30
CA LYS A 577 -22.90 44.82 -3.33
C LYS A 577 -22.95 43.98 -4.62
N LYS A 578 -22.90 44.65 -5.77
CA LYS A 578 -22.76 44.05 -7.07
C LYS A 578 -21.39 44.37 -7.64
N GLY A 579 -20.85 43.49 -8.45
CA GLY A 579 -19.56 43.68 -9.08
C GLY A 579 -18.64 42.46 -8.98
N PHE A 580 -17.35 42.71 -8.78
CA PHE A 580 -16.31 41.66 -8.73
C PHE A 580 -15.45 41.85 -7.48
N VAL A 581 -15.15 40.74 -6.78
CA VAL A 581 -14.29 40.77 -5.59
C VAL A 581 -12.93 40.16 -5.90
N CYS A 582 -11.87 40.85 -5.52
CA CYS A 582 -10.52 40.32 -5.63
C CYS A 582 -10.28 39.21 -4.60
N LYS A 583 -10.05 37.97 -5.04
CA LYS A 583 -9.78 36.80 -4.19
C LYS A 583 -8.54 36.97 -3.31
N VAL A 584 -7.59 37.79 -3.74
CA VAL A 584 -6.32 38.01 -3.02
C VAL A 584 -6.48 38.94 -1.82
N CYS A 585 -7.13 40.11 -1.98
CA CYS A 585 -7.18 41.13 -0.93
C CYS A 585 -8.59 41.53 -0.48
N GLY A 586 -9.64 40.98 -1.11
CA GLY A 586 -11.03 41.32 -0.77
C GLY A 586 -11.51 42.67 -1.32
N TYR A 587 -10.72 43.35 -2.16
CA TYR A 587 -11.17 44.58 -2.83
C TYR A 587 -12.36 44.30 -3.74
N ILE A 588 -13.39 45.16 -3.67
CA ILE A 588 -14.59 45.07 -4.50
C ILE A 588 -14.51 46.10 -5.61
N TYR A 589 -14.62 45.63 -6.84
CA TYR A 589 -14.85 46.46 -8.01
C TYR A 589 -16.36 46.55 -8.26
N GLU A 590 -16.93 47.76 -8.08
CA GLU A 590 -18.37 48.01 -8.24
C GLU A 590 -18.68 48.37 -9.70
N GLY A 591 -18.73 47.37 -10.58
CA GLY A 591 -19.09 47.53 -12.00
C GLY A 591 -19.69 46.25 -12.55
N ASP A 592 -20.57 46.36 -13.57
CA ASP A 592 -21.25 45.22 -14.16
C ASP A 592 -20.33 44.34 -15.01
N VAL A 593 -19.20 44.87 -15.47
CA VAL A 593 -18.16 44.15 -16.28
C VAL A 593 -16.79 44.56 -15.77
N LEU A 594 -15.95 43.56 -15.48
CA LEU A 594 -14.55 43.78 -15.12
C LEU A 594 -13.73 43.98 -16.40
N PRO A 595 -12.99 45.10 -16.61
CA PRO A 595 -12.17 45.29 -17.78
C PRO A 595 -11.06 44.22 -17.88
N ASP A 596 -10.75 43.74 -19.11
CA ASP A 596 -9.78 42.68 -19.34
C ASP A 596 -8.35 43.00 -18.85
N ASP A 597 -8.01 44.27 -18.76
CA ASP A 597 -6.71 44.79 -18.27
C ASP A 597 -6.76 45.31 -16.83
N TYR A 598 -7.87 45.05 -16.09
CA TYR A 598 -8.03 45.58 -14.76
C TYR A 598 -7.01 45.04 -13.77
N ILE A 599 -6.40 45.96 -13.05
CA ILE A 599 -5.43 45.64 -11.99
C ILE A 599 -5.96 46.11 -10.66
N CYS A 600 -6.03 45.19 -9.69
CA CYS A 600 -6.49 45.53 -8.34
C CYS A 600 -5.69 46.72 -7.75
N PRO A 601 -6.35 47.81 -7.31
CA PRO A 601 -5.65 48.95 -6.78
C PRO A 601 -4.91 48.68 -5.48
N LEU A 602 -5.37 47.68 -4.70
CA LEU A 602 -4.77 47.34 -3.41
C LEU A 602 -3.60 46.35 -3.55
N CYS A 603 -3.80 45.22 -4.22
CA CYS A 603 -2.79 44.14 -4.26
C CYS A 603 -2.07 43.99 -5.59
N LYS A 604 -2.47 44.75 -6.62
CA LYS A 604 -1.88 44.77 -7.97
C LYS A 604 -2.03 43.47 -8.76
N HIS A 605 -2.96 42.62 -8.37
CA HIS A 605 -3.30 41.40 -9.12
C HIS A 605 -4.25 41.71 -10.29
N GLY A 606 -4.21 40.89 -11.32
CA GLY A 606 -5.00 41.07 -12.54
C GLY A 606 -6.38 40.43 -12.46
N VAL A 607 -7.10 40.46 -13.59
CA VAL A 607 -8.50 40.00 -13.75
C VAL A 607 -8.71 38.54 -13.31
N ALA A 608 -7.72 37.66 -13.55
CA ALA A 608 -7.79 36.25 -13.17
C ALA A 608 -8.01 35.99 -11.67
N ASP A 609 -7.70 36.99 -10.85
CA ASP A 609 -7.85 36.93 -9.39
C ASP A 609 -9.14 37.59 -8.90
N PHE A 610 -10.07 37.93 -9.77
CA PHE A 610 -11.39 38.45 -9.42
C PHE A 610 -12.48 37.41 -9.71
N GLU A 611 -13.51 37.41 -8.87
CA GLU A 611 -14.72 36.62 -9.06
C GLU A 611 -15.96 37.50 -8.95
N PRO A 612 -17.05 37.23 -9.69
CA PRO A 612 -18.28 37.98 -9.56
C PRO A 612 -18.89 37.81 -8.17
N ILE A 613 -19.51 38.89 -7.66
CA ILE A 613 -20.31 38.87 -6.41
C ILE A 613 -21.70 38.41 -6.83
N GLU A 614 -22.14 37.24 -6.32
CA GLU A 614 -23.47 36.69 -6.52
C GLU A 614 -24.57 37.49 -5.78
#